data_c43fb7e296b04cebfd822b33fa43aee4
#
_entry.id   c43fb7e296b04cebfd822b33fa43aee4
#
_cell.length_a   1.000
_cell.length_b   1.000
_cell.length_c   1.000
_cell.angle_alpha   90.00
_cell.angle_beta   90.00
_cell.angle_gamma   90.00
#
_symmetry.space_group_name_H-M   'P 1'
#
loop_
_entity.id
_entity.type
_entity.pdbx_description
1 polymer ?
#
loop_
_entity_poly.entity_id
_entity_poly.type
_entity_poly.pdbx_seq_one_letter_code
_entity_poly.pdbx_strand_id
1 'polypeptide(L)'
;AIRKINVGFRSNGNSTRDVLEESMMLTSDQNISDLDYTVLYRIKDAGQFLFNLRDPEETVKVISESVLREVVGQTNLEGLLTVSRQSVERDSRSLLQELLDEYEVGILIQSIQLQDVNPPREVIDAFDDVQKARQDKERTVNQAEAYSNRIVPEARGEAEKILQEAEGYKNKLIKQAEGE
;
A
#
# COMPACT_ATOMS: atom_id res chain seq x y z
N ALA A 1 3.20 -0.87 32.38
CA ALA A 1 2.13 -0.14 31.70
C ALA A 1 2.56 0.16 30.27
N ILE A 2 1.63 0.13 29.33
CA ILE A 2 1.85 0.57 27.93
C ILE A 2 1.62 2.07 27.89
N ARG A 3 2.52 2.79 27.26
CA ARG A 3 2.41 4.23 26.99
C ARG A 3 2.24 4.46 25.49
N LYS A 4 1.68 5.62 25.12
CA LYS A 4 1.48 6.00 23.73
C LYS A 4 2.02 7.40 23.48
N ILE A 5 2.62 7.58 22.31
CA ILE A 5 3.00 8.87 21.75
C ILE A 5 2.24 9.03 20.44
N ASN A 6 1.53 10.13 20.29
CA ASN A 6 0.87 10.48 19.03
C ASN A 6 1.75 11.47 18.27
N VAL A 7 1.92 11.25 16.98
CA VAL A 7 2.69 12.10 16.08
C VAL A 7 1.81 12.46 14.88
N GLY A 8 1.91 13.73 14.47
CA GLY A 8 1.06 14.32 13.45
C GLY A 8 -0.22 14.95 14.01
N PHE A 9 -0.69 14.51 15.16
CA PHE A 9 -1.91 15.05 15.75
C PHE A 9 -1.84 15.17 17.28
N ARG A 10 -2.69 16.06 17.82
CA ARG A 10 -2.92 16.21 19.26
C ARG A 10 -4.40 15.97 19.56
N SER A 11 -4.70 14.98 20.39
CA SER A 11 -6.08 14.67 20.81
C SER A 11 -6.35 15.18 22.23
N ASN A 12 -7.30 16.08 22.36
CA ASN A 12 -7.80 16.58 23.64
C ASN A 12 -9.29 16.20 23.78
N GLY A 13 -9.56 14.96 24.24
CA GLY A 13 -10.93 14.50 24.45
C GLY A 13 -11.77 14.47 23.17
N ASN A 14 -12.52 15.49 22.89
CA ASN A 14 -13.46 15.58 21.76
C ASN A 14 -12.94 16.29 20.51
N SER A 15 -11.72 16.80 20.51
CA SER A 15 -11.15 17.47 19.35
C SER A 15 -9.75 16.93 19.02
N THR A 16 -9.52 16.68 17.74
CA THR A 16 -8.20 16.36 17.19
C THR A 16 -7.70 17.59 16.44
N ARG A 17 -6.45 17.97 16.68
CA ARG A 17 -5.77 19.04 15.97
C ARG A 17 -4.55 18.46 15.26
N ASP A 18 -4.51 18.62 13.95
CA ASP A 18 -3.40 18.21 13.12
C ASP A 18 -2.18 19.11 13.33
N VAL A 19 -0.99 18.51 13.29
CA VAL A 19 0.31 19.18 13.37
C VAL A 19 1.09 18.83 12.11
N LEU A 20 0.81 19.59 11.05
CA LEU A 20 1.32 19.33 9.70
C LEU A 20 2.85 19.23 9.60
N GLU A 21 3.58 19.93 10.47
CA GLU A 21 5.05 19.86 10.51
C GLU A 21 5.56 18.46 10.89
N GLU A 22 4.77 17.68 11.64
CA GLU A 22 5.11 16.33 12.09
C GLU A 22 4.56 15.26 11.14
N SER A 23 3.43 15.53 10.46
CA SER A 23 2.70 14.55 9.66
C SER A 23 3.07 14.55 8.17
N MET A 24 3.57 15.69 7.64
CA MET A 24 3.92 15.79 6.22
C MET A 24 5.20 15.04 5.88
N MET A 25 5.09 14.05 4.98
CA MET A 25 6.19 13.21 4.53
C MET A 25 6.20 13.08 3.01
N LEU A 26 7.40 12.92 2.44
CA LEU A 26 7.59 12.70 1.00
C LEU A 26 7.73 11.20 0.72
N THR A 27 6.95 10.68 -0.21
CA THR A 27 7.00 9.28 -0.67
C THR A 27 8.03 9.09 -1.80
N SER A 28 8.37 7.83 -2.12
CA SER A 28 9.35 7.50 -3.17
C SER A 28 8.94 7.97 -4.57
N ASP A 29 7.66 8.11 -4.83
CA ASP A 29 7.07 8.61 -6.08
C ASP A 29 6.85 10.13 -6.07
N GLN A 30 7.53 10.85 -5.16
CA GLN A 30 7.54 12.31 -5.05
C GLN A 30 6.17 12.93 -4.71
N ASN A 31 5.28 12.16 -4.10
CA ASN A 31 4.04 12.68 -3.56
C ASN A 31 4.23 13.11 -2.09
N ILE A 32 3.51 14.13 -1.68
CA ILE A 32 3.42 14.52 -0.28
C ILE A 32 2.24 13.76 0.33
N SER A 33 2.46 13.12 1.46
CA SER A 33 1.41 12.50 2.28
C SER A 33 1.33 13.14 3.65
N ASP A 34 0.12 13.35 4.11
CA ASP A 34 -0.20 13.69 5.49
C ASP A 34 -0.43 12.38 6.24
N LEU A 35 0.43 12.07 7.22
CA LEU A 35 0.50 10.76 7.84
C LEU A 35 0.53 10.89 9.37
N ASP A 36 -0.61 10.54 9.97
CA ASP A 36 -0.77 10.47 11.41
C ASP A 36 -0.46 9.05 11.92
N TYR A 37 0.26 8.97 13.04
CA TYR A 37 0.55 7.68 13.63
C TYR A 37 0.69 7.72 15.15
N THR A 38 0.59 6.54 15.76
CA THR A 38 0.75 6.35 17.21
C THR A 38 1.84 5.30 17.46
N VAL A 39 2.80 5.65 18.30
CA VAL A 39 3.82 4.72 18.81
C VAL A 39 3.36 4.19 20.15
N LEU A 40 3.23 2.87 20.25
CA LEU A 40 2.95 2.18 21.52
C LEU A 40 4.24 1.59 22.05
N TYR A 41 4.59 1.92 23.28
CA TYR A 41 5.83 1.47 23.90
C TYR A 41 5.66 1.12 25.37
N ARG A 42 6.62 0.40 25.91
CA ARG A 42 6.75 0.14 27.35
C ARG A 42 8.20 0.38 27.80
N ILE A 43 8.36 0.78 29.04
CA ILE A 43 9.68 0.90 29.66
C ILE A 43 10.17 -0.52 29.98
N LYS A 44 11.35 -0.87 29.43
CA LYS A 44 12.06 -2.15 29.65
C LYS A 44 13.02 -2.02 30.81
N ASP A 45 13.78 -0.91 30.88
CA ASP A 45 14.71 -0.58 31.92
C ASP A 45 14.46 0.85 32.42
N ALA A 46 14.04 0.98 33.67
CA ALA A 46 13.73 2.27 34.27
C ALA A 46 14.98 3.11 34.55
N GLY A 47 16.12 2.49 34.80
CA GLY A 47 17.38 3.18 34.99
C GLY A 47 17.85 3.86 33.73
N GLN A 48 17.91 3.11 32.63
CA GLN A 48 18.27 3.67 31.32
C GLN A 48 17.31 4.77 30.90
N PHE A 49 16.01 4.53 31.06
CA PHE A 49 14.96 5.49 30.71
C PHE A 49 15.09 6.83 31.46
N LEU A 50 15.50 6.83 32.72
CA LEU A 50 15.53 8.03 33.55
C LEU A 50 16.88 8.76 33.53
N PHE A 51 17.97 8.06 33.26
CA PHE A 51 19.31 8.61 33.45
C PHE A 51 20.13 8.76 32.17
N ASN A 52 19.81 8.01 31.08
CA ASN A 52 20.58 8.09 29.84
C ASN A 52 20.17 9.27 28.97
N LEU A 53 18.92 9.72 29.06
CA LEU A 53 18.41 10.82 28.23
C LEU A 53 17.78 11.91 29.09
N ARG A 54 17.87 13.14 28.60
CA ARG A 54 17.26 14.29 29.25
C ARG A 54 15.72 14.30 29.16
N ASP A 55 15.21 13.97 27.98
CA ASP A 55 13.77 13.87 27.71
C ASP A 55 13.50 12.63 26.83
N PRO A 56 13.26 11.47 27.44
CA PRO A 56 13.10 10.24 26.72
C PRO A 56 11.85 10.22 25.80
N GLU A 57 10.75 10.85 26.21
CA GLU A 57 9.51 10.85 25.44
C GLU A 57 9.65 11.70 24.16
N GLU A 58 10.24 12.87 24.27
CA GLU A 58 10.51 13.72 23.09
C GLU A 58 11.56 13.07 22.19
N THR A 59 12.58 12.42 22.74
CA THR A 59 13.58 11.69 21.96
C THR A 59 12.96 10.56 21.17
N VAL A 60 12.10 9.75 21.76
CA VAL A 60 11.37 8.67 21.05
C VAL A 60 10.53 9.26 19.93
N LYS A 61 9.88 10.39 20.16
CA LYS A 61 9.06 11.07 19.15
C LYS A 61 9.92 11.51 17.96
N VAL A 62 11.01 12.25 18.20
CA VAL A 62 11.90 12.75 17.13
C VAL A 62 12.54 11.61 16.34
N ILE A 63 13.00 10.55 17.02
CA ILE A 63 13.56 9.38 16.35
C ILE A 63 12.48 8.67 15.53
N SER A 64 11.26 8.53 16.07
CA SER A 64 10.16 7.89 15.34
C SER A 64 9.76 8.68 14.08
N GLU A 65 9.78 10.01 14.13
CA GLU A 65 9.56 10.85 12.95
C GLU A 65 10.63 10.63 11.87
N SER A 66 11.89 10.55 12.28
CA SER A 66 13.01 10.34 11.35
C SER A 66 12.94 8.96 10.70
N VAL A 67 12.68 7.92 11.50
CA VAL A 67 12.53 6.54 11.03
C VAL A 67 11.34 6.41 10.08
N LEU A 68 10.20 6.98 10.45
CA LEU A 68 9.02 6.86 9.60
C LEU A 68 9.21 7.61 8.28
N ARG A 69 9.84 8.79 8.32
CA ARG A 69 10.18 9.55 7.12
C ARG A 69 11.14 8.80 6.20
N GLU A 70 12.08 8.04 6.75
CA GLU A 70 12.97 7.18 5.97
C GLU A 70 12.21 6.04 5.29
N VAL A 71 11.38 5.29 6.03
CA VAL A 71 10.62 4.15 5.50
C VAL A 71 9.56 4.59 4.49
N VAL A 72 8.86 5.68 4.76
CA VAL A 72 7.88 6.28 3.84
C VAL A 72 8.56 6.79 2.57
N GLY A 73 9.76 7.37 2.67
CA GLY A 73 10.56 7.80 1.53
C GLY A 73 10.97 6.68 0.58
N GLN A 74 10.93 5.43 1.03
CA GLN A 74 11.18 4.24 0.21
C GLN A 74 9.91 3.60 -0.34
N THR A 75 8.72 4.07 0.08
CA THR A 75 7.41 3.51 -0.27
C THR A 75 6.64 4.47 -1.17
N ASN A 76 5.93 3.97 -2.18
CA ASN A 76 5.04 4.79 -2.98
C ASN A 76 3.71 5.07 -2.25
N LEU A 77 3.06 6.17 -2.60
CA LEU A 77 1.82 6.60 -1.93
C LEU A 77 0.70 5.56 -2.05
N GLU A 78 0.54 4.95 -3.22
CA GLU A 78 -0.48 3.92 -3.45
C GLU A 78 -0.26 2.68 -2.56
N GLY A 79 0.98 2.23 -2.42
CA GLY A 79 1.34 1.14 -1.51
C GLY A 79 1.08 1.51 -0.05
N LEU A 80 1.37 2.74 0.35
CA LEU A 80 1.14 3.25 1.69
C LEU A 80 -0.35 3.28 2.06
N LEU A 81 -1.21 3.58 1.08
CA LEU A 81 -2.66 3.57 1.25
C LEU A 81 -3.28 2.15 1.28
N THR A 82 -2.56 1.13 0.77
CA THR A 82 -3.13 -0.20 0.55
C THR A 82 -2.32 -1.32 1.21
N VAL A 83 -1.54 -2.02 0.41
CA VAL A 83 -0.90 -3.32 0.78
C VAL A 83 0.33 -3.15 1.65
N SER A 84 1.08 -2.07 1.46
CA SER A 84 2.37 -1.86 2.13
C SER A 84 2.26 -1.26 3.53
N ARG A 85 1.07 -0.85 3.97
CA ARG A 85 0.84 -0.24 5.29
C ARG A 85 1.41 -1.08 6.44
N GLN A 86 1.09 -2.37 6.47
CA GLN A 86 1.60 -3.29 7.49
C GLN A 86 3.11 -3.52 7.40
N SER A 87 3.69 -3.44 6.21
CA SER A 87 5.15 -3.52 6.03
C SER A 87 5.81 -2.28 6.60
N VAL A 88 5.29 -1.09 6.28
CA VAL A 88 5.79 0.19 6.81
C VAL A 88 5.73 0.21 8.35
N GLU A 89 4.61 -0.21 8.95
CA GLU A 89 4.48 -0.31 10.41
C GLU A 89 5.52 -1.24 11.04
N ARG A 90 5.77 -2.40 10.41
CA ARG A 90 6.73 -3.40 10.88
C ARG A 90 8.17 -2.93 10.73
N ASP A 91 8.51 -2.41 9.55
CA ASP A 91 9.87 -2.00 9.21
C ASP A 91 10.26 -0.77 10.04
N SER A 92 9.34 0.19 10.18
CA SER A 92 9.53 1.35 11.07
C SER A 92 9.68 0.93 12.54
N ARG A 93 8.90 -0.04 13.01
CA ARG A 93 9.04 -0.57 14.36
C ARG A 93 10.43 -1.20 14.57
N SER A 94 10.90 -1.97 13.59
CA SER A 94 12.19 -2.67 13.67
C SER A 94 13.34 -1.68 13.73
N LEU A 95 13.35 -0.71 12.81
CA LEU A 95 14.37 0.32 12.73
C LEU A 95 14.35 1.25 13.97
N LEU A 96 13.15 1.63 14.43
CA LEU A 96 13.01 2.43 15.64
C LEU A 96 13.55 1.70 16.88
N GLN A 97 13.27 0.40 17.01
CA GLN A 97 13.79 -0.39 18.12
C GLN A 97 15.32 -0.49 18.08
N GLU A 98 15.90 -0.71 16.90
CA GLU A 98 17.36 -0.79 16.71
C GLU A 98 18.05 0.51 17.16
N LEU A 99 17.54 1.66 16.73
CA LEU A 99 18.09 2.96 17.13
C LEU A 99 17.92 3.22 18.63
N LEU A 100 16.78 2.88 19.22
CA LEU A 100 16.56 3.07 20.67
C LEU A 100 17.42 2.14 21.51
N ASP A 101 17.73 0.94 21.00
CA ASP A 101 18.66 0.02 21.68
C ASP A 101 20.12 0.53 21.55
N GLU A 102 20.52 1.11 20.42
CA GLU A 102 21.84 1.75 20.23
C GLU A 102 22.05 2.94 21.18
N TYR A 103 21.01 3.74 21.38
CA TYR A 103 21.05 4.86 22.34
C TYR A 103 20.82 4.44 23.81
N GLU A 104 20.65 3.14 24.08
CA GLU A 104 20.40 2.59 25.42
C GLU A 104 19.26 3.31 26.17
N VAL A 105 18.17 3.59 25.48
CA VAL A 105 17.00 4.35 26.00
C VAL A 105 16.18 3.55 27.03
N GLY A 106 16.33 2.23 27.06
CA GLY A 106 15.60 1.35 27.98
C GLY A 106 14.11 1.21 27.66
N ILE A 107 13.71 1.41 26.38
CA ILE A 107 12.34 1.32 25.90
C ILE A 107 12.19 0.10 24.98
N LEU A 108 11.02 -0.52 25.03
CA LEU A 108 10.59 -1.54 24.09
C LEU A 108 9.39 -1.06 23.30
N ILE A 109 9.54 -0.95 21.98
CA ILE A 109 8.45 -0.59 21.07
C ILE A 109 7.55 -1.81 20.88
N GLN A 110 6.26 -1.65 21.17
CA GLN A 110 5.25 -2.69 20.99
C GLN A 110 4.73 -2.70 19.56
N SER A 111 4.28 -1.55 19.11
CA SER A 111 3.81 -1.36 17.74
C SER A 111 3.87 0.12 17.33
N ILE A 112 3.97 0.35 16.04
CA ILE A 112 3.65 1.62 15.40
C ILE A 112 2.34 1.40 14.65
N GLN A 113 1.40 2.30 14.79
CA GLN A 113 0.08 2.23 14.16
C GLN A 113 -0.13 3.50 13.35
N LEU A 114 -0.17 3.34 12.05
CA LEU A 114 -0.60 4.40 11.16
C LEU A 114 -2.10 4.66 11.38
N GLN A 115 -2.50 5.89 11.57
CA GLN A 115 -3.90 6.29 11.75
C GLN A 115 -4.50 6.67 10.40
N ASP A 116 -4.30 7.90 9.99
CA ASP A 116 -4.76 8.45 8.74
C ASP A 116 -3.56 8.65 7.80
N VAL A 117 -3.74 8.27 6.55
CA VAL A 117 -2.78 8.50 5.46
C VAL A 117 -3.56 9.12 4.33
N ASN A 118 -3.33 10.40 4.08
CA ASN A 118 -4.07 11.15 3.07
C ASN A 118 -3.10 11.98 2.22
N PRO A 119 -3.41 12.24 0.96
CA PRO A 119 -2.77 13.35 0.25
C PRO A 119 -3.17 14.69 0.88
N PRO A 120 -2.35 15.74 0.78
CA PRO A 120 -2.71 17.06 1.24
C PRO A 120 -4.05 17.52 0.68
N ARG A 121 -4.84 18.25 1.48
CA ARG A 121 -6.23 18.65 1.13
C ARG A 121 -6.32 19.40 -0.20
N GLU A 122 -5.29 20.16 -0.52
CA GLU A 122 -5.21 20.99 -1.74
C GLU A 122 -5.13 20.17 -3.03
N VAL A 123 -4.72 18.89 -2.95
CA VAL A 123 -4.51 18.03 -4.12
C VAL A 123 -5.43 16.80 -4.14
N ILE A 124 -6.33 16.64 -3.18
CA ILE A 124 -7.25 15.48 -3.08
C ILE A 124 -8.04 15.30 -4.37
N ASP A 125 -8.66 16.36 -4.90
CA ASP A 125 -9.49 16.28 -6.11
C ASP A 125 -8.66 15.84 -7.33
N ALA A 126 -7.45 16.37 -7.48
CA ALA A 126 -6.55 15.98 -8.57
C ALA A 126 -6.06 14.53 -8.42
N PHE A 127 -5.79 14.08 -7.20
CA PHE A 127 -5.42 12.70 -6.90
C PHE A 127 -6.55 11.74 -7.23
N ASP A 128 -7.78 12.07 -6.84
CA ASP A 128 -8.98 11.28 -7.16
C ASP A 128 -9.21 11.16 -8.66
N ASP A 129 -8.98 12.24 -9.43
CA ASP A 129 -9.10 12.21 -10.88
C ASP A 129 -8.04 11.31 -11.54
N VAL A 130 -6.81 11.30 -11.03
CA VAL A 130 -5.76 10.37 -11.49
C VAL A 130 -6.13 8.92 -11.16
N GLN A 131 -6.68 8.66 -9.98
CA GLN A 131 -7.12 7.31 -9.59
C GLN A 131 -8.29 6.83 -10.47
N LYS A 132 -9.27 7.68 -10.74
CA LYS A 132 -10.37 7.36 -11.68
C LYS A 132 -9.83 7.04 -13.08
N ALA A 133 -8.91 7.86 -13.59
CA ALA A 133 -8.32 7.64 -14.91
C ALA A 133 -7.53 6.30 -14.98
N ARG A 134 -6.82 5.93 -13.92
CA ARG A 134 -6.15 4.61 -13.83
C ARG A 134 -7.16 3.46 -13.84
N GLN A 135 -8.22 3.55 -13.04
CA GLN A 135 -9.28 2.54 -12.99
C GLN A 135 -10.00 2.42 -14.35
N ASP A 136 -10.26 3.52 -15.03
CA ASP A 136 -10.86 3.52 -16.36
C ASP A 136 -9.95 2.88 -17.40
N LYS A 137 -8.65 3.13 -17.34
CA LYS A 137 -7.66 2.46 -18.18
C LYS A 137 -7.66 0.96 -17.95
N GLU A 138 -7.56 0.51 -16.70
CA GLU A 138 -7.59 -0.92 -16.35
C GLU A 138 -8.89 -1.59 -16.79
N ARG A 139 -10.02 -0.93 -16.56
CA ARG A 139 -11.32 -1.43 -17.03
C ARG A 139 -11.34 -1.60 -18.54
N THR A 140 -10.83 -0.62 -19.29
CA THR A 140 -10.78 -0.68 -20.74
C THR A 140 -9.88 -1.81 -21.24
N VAL A 141 -8.71 -2.01 -20.63
CA VAL A 141 -7.80 -3.12 -20.93
C VAL A 141 -8.47 -4.45 -20.66
N ASN A 142 -9.06 -4.63 -19.48
CA ASN A 142 -9.74 -5.87 -19.08
C ASN A 142 -10.93 -6.18 -20.01
N GLN A 143 -11.69 -5.17 -20.44
CA GLN A 143 -12.77 -5.33 -21.41
C GLN A 143 -12.26 -5.77 -22.79
N ALA A 144 -11.14 -5.18 -23.26
CA ALA A 144 -10.52 -5.55 -24.52
C ALA A 144 -9.96 -6.98 -24.47
N GLU A 145 -9.33 -7.38 -23.38
CA GLU A 145 -8.84 -8.76 -23.18
C GLU A 145 -10.02 -9.76 -23.10
N ALA A 146 -11.07 -9.45 -22.37
CA ALA A 146 -12.26 -10.29 -22.32
C ALA A 146 -12.92 -10.44 -23.71
N TYR A 147 -12.97 -9.36 -24.48
CA TYR A 147 -13.46 -9.39 -25.86
C TYR A 147 -12.58 -10.28 -26.75
N SER A 148 -11.26 -10.10 -26.71
CA SER A 148 -10.32 -10.94 -27.44
C SER A 148 -10.43 -12.40 -27.09
N ASN A 149 -10.49 -12.72 -25.80
CA ASN A 149 -10.61 -14.08 -25.27
C ASN A 149 -11.93 -14.76 -25.64
N ARG A 150 -12.95 -13.99 -25.97
CA ARG A 150 -14.22 -14.52 -26.48
C ARG A 150 -14.19 -14.71 -28.00
N ILE A 151 -13.85 -13.66 -28.75
CA ILE A 151 -13.97 -13.64 -30.22
C ILE A 151 -12.97 -14.58 -30.89
N VAL A 152 -11.72 -14.65 -30.42
CA VAL A 152 -10.70 -15.50 -31.05
C VAL A 152 -11.03 -17.00 -30.96
N PRO A 153 -11.41 -17.57 -29.78
CA PRO A 153 -11.82 -18.96 -29.71
C PRO A 153 -13.13 -19.26 -30.48
N GLU A 154 -14.09 -18.32 -30.45
CA GLU A 154 -15.35 -18.44 -31.18
C GLU A 154 -15.09 -18.55 -32.70
N ALA A 155 -14.30 -17.63 -33.27
CA ALA A 155 -13.92 -17.63 -34.67
C ALA A 155 -13.12 -18.90 -35.07
N ARG A 156 -12.22 -19.37 -34.20
CA ARG A 156 -11.49 -20.64 -34.42
C ARG A 156 -12.44 -21.84 -34.42
N GLY A 157 -13.37 -21.88 -33.46
CA GLY A 157 -14.35 -22.96 -33.39
C GLY A 157 -15.28 -22.98 -34.62
N GLU A 158 -15.67 -21.82 -35.13
CA GLU A 158 -16.50 -21.71 -36.34
C GLU A 158 -15.72 -22.14 -37.58
N ALA A 159 -14.45 -21.72 -37.71
CA ALA A 159 -13.58 -22.17 -38.80
C ALA A 159 -13.37 -23.69 -38.79
N GLU A 160 -13.11 -24.27 -37.63
CA GLU A 160 -12.95 -25.73 -37.48
C GLU A 160 -14.24 -26.48 -37.85
N LYS A 161 -15.39 -25.97 -37.42
CA LYS A 161 -16.70 -26.54 -37.77
C LYS A 161 -16.91 -26.56 -39.28
N ILE A 162 -16.62 -25.45 -39.99
CA ILE A 162 -16.74 -25.37 -41.44
C ILE A 162 -15.80 -26.36 -42.13
N LEU A 163 -14.58 -26.51 -41.64
CA LEU A 163 -13.61 -27.51 -42.17
C LEU A 163 -14.13 -28.92 -41.99
N GLN A 164 -14.61 -29.27 -40.82
CA GLN A 164 -15.16 -30.60 -40.53
C GLN A 164 -16.43 -30.94 -41.36
N GLU A 165 -17.31 -29.92 -41.54
CA GLU A 165 -18.48 -30.07 -42.41
C GLU A 165 -18.07 -30.33 -43.86
N ALA A 166 -17.09 -29.58 -44.38
CA ALA A 166 -16.57 -29.73 -45.74
C ALA A 166 -15.90 -31.12 -45.93
N GLU A 167 -15.10 -31.59 -44.96
CA GLU A 167 -14.50 -32.92 -44.98
C GLU A 167 -15.57 -34.05 -44.92
N GLY A 168 -16.58 -33.86 -44.08
CA GLY A 168 -17.71 -34.77 -43.99
C GLY A 168 -18.46 -34.88 -45.32
N TYR A 169 -18.69 -33.73 -45.97
CA TYR A 169 -19.34 -33.67 -47.30
C TYR A 169 -18.50 -34.33 -48.36
N LYS A 170 -17.17 -34.08 -48.39
CA LYS A 170 -16.21 -34.75 -49.32
C LYS A 170 -16.25 -36.27 -49.12
N ASN A 171 -16.17 -36.74 -47.90
CA ASN A 171 -16.20 -38.18 -47.62
C ASN A 171 -17.52 -38.83 -48.01
N LYS A 172 -18.64 -38.15 -47.88
CA LYS A 172 -19.93 -38.57 -48.33
C LYS A 172 -19.98 -38.76 -49.87
N LEU A 173 -19.46 -37.76 -50.59
CA LEU A 173 -19.42 -37.82 -52.09
C LEU A 173 -18.53 -38.97 -52.59
N ILE A 174 -17.36 -39.17 -51.96
CA ILE A 174 -16.44 -40.27 -52.31
C ILE A 174 -17.16 -41.61 -52.13
N LYS A 175 -17.78 -41.84 -50.94
CA LYS A 175 -18.50 -43.08 -50.68
C LYS A 175 -19.72 -43.32 -51.60
N GLN A 176 -20.38 -42.25 -52.03
CA GLN A 176 -21.43 -42.35 -53.01
C GLN A 176 -20.94 -42.78 -54.40
N ALA A 177 -19.77 -42.26 -54.81
CA ALA A 177 -19.11 -42.59 -56.07
C ALA A 177 -18.47 -43.97 -56.09
N GLU A 178 -18.00 -44.47 -54.95
CA GLU A 178 -17.42 -45.80 -54.79
C GLU A 178 -18.50 -46.91 -54.64
N GLY A 179 -19.73 -46.54 -54.33
CA GLY A 179 -20.84 -47.46 -54.11
C GLY A 179 -21.77 -47.65 -55.32
N GLU A 180 -21.50 -46.90 -56.44
CA GLU A 180 -22.04 -47.16 -57.75
C GLU A 180 -21.10 -48.05 -58.54
#